data_a47ca3a94f35d9d51488484cebea067d
#
_entry.id   a47ca3a94f35d9d51488484cebea067d
#
_cell.length_a   1.000
_cell.length_b   1.000
_cell.length_c   1.000
_cell.angle_alpha   90.00
_cell.angle_beta   90.00
_cell.angle_gamma   90.00
#
_symmetry.space_group_name_H-M   'P 1'
#
loop_
_entity.id
_entity.type
_entity.pdbx_description
1 polymer ?
#
loop_
_entity_poly.entity_id
_entity_poly.type
_entity_poly.pdbx_seq_one_letter_code
_entity_poly.pdbx_strand_id
1 'polypeptide(L)'
;GQTPPRSAYYPGAAQRQEDIVQSHGGALVVDDRPANEVPRTMVAGLDSRDAAESLFRHECFVSVLSTTTVPGDGPGEYLRNAVRFCNENLWGTLGAVILVHPKTIKELGAAFEDAIAELRYGTVGINVWSGIGFLLAQLPWGAYPGHTLDDVQSGMGWVHNTKLFDRPQKSVLYGPFYAYPRSMTKGAMTMLPKPPWFVLNKQGGNVQRRFTDFEFDRNPARIPGPLPLSARLGA
;
A
#
# COMPACT_ATOMS: atom_id res chain seq x y z
N GLY A 1 2.31 -7.32 -19.64
CA GLY A 1 1.53 -7.14 -18.48
C GLY A 1 0.06 -6.81 -18.69
N GLN A 2 -0.75 -7.07 -17.68
CA GLN A 2 -2.20 -6.74 -17.70
C GLN A 2 -2.49 -5.30 -17.26
N THR A 3 -1.51 -4.62 -16.66
CA THR A 3 -1.67 -3.26 -16.16
C THR A 3 -1.43 -2.27 -17.30
N PRO A 4 -2.37 -1.38 -17.60
CA PRO A 4 -2.15 -0.37 -18.63
C PRO A 4 -1.01 0.58 -18.21
N PRO A 5 -0.23 1.09 -19.19
CA PRO A 5 0.78 2.09 -18.92
C PRO A 5 0.17 3.36 -18.34
N ARG A 6 0.97 4.14 -17.63
CA ARG A 6 0.56 5.41 -17.00
C ARG A 6 1.54 6.50 -17.36
N SER A 7 1.02 7.67 -17.66
CA SER A 7 1.85 8.85 -17.88
C SER A 7 2.59 9.25 -16.61
N ALA A 8 3.87 9.50 -16.73
CA ALA A 8 4.68 10.06 -15.66
C ALA A 8 4.61 11.59 -15.72
N TYR A 9 3.81 12.20 -14.86
CA TYR A 9 3.57 13.64 -14.86
C TYR A 9 4.48 14.44 -13.91
N TYR A 10 5.26 13.75 -13.07
CA TYR A 10 6.25 14.43 -12.23
C TYR A 10 7.42 14.95 -13.06
N PRO A 11 7.83 16.22 -12.92
CA PRO A 11 9.00 16.73 -13.62
C PRO A 11 10.24 15.87 -13.37
N GLY A 12 10.99 15.57 -14.44
CA GLY A 12 12.21 14.76 -14.37
C GLY A 12 12.02 13.27 -14.12
N ALA A 13 10.81 12.72 -14.25
CA ALA A 13 10.53 11.31 -13.98
C ALA A 13 11.32 10.36 -14.89
N ALA A 14 11.45 10.68 -16.17
CA ALA A 14 12.22 9.86 -17.12
C ALA A 14 13.71 9.81 -16.73
N GLN A 15 14.30 10.97 -16.42
CA GLN A 15 15.70 11.03 -16.01
C GLN A 15 15.95 10.25 -14.71
N ARG A 16 15.09 10.42 -13.71
CA ARG A 16 15.23 9.64 -12.46
C ARG A 16 15.14 8.14 -12.69
N GLN A 17 14.27 7.68 -13.58
CA GLN A 17 14.18 6.26 -13.92
C GLN A 17 15.46 5.77 -14.60
N GLU A 18 16.01 6.53 -15.55
CA GLU A 18 17.29 6.22 -16.21
C GLU A 18 18.45 6.17 -15.22
N ASP A 19 18.55 7.15 -14.32
CA ASP A 19 19.61 7.21 -13.29
C ASP A 19 19.53 5.98 -12.36
N ILE A 20 18.31 5.57 -11.98
CA ILE A 20 18.10 4.36 -11.17
C ILE A 20 18.54 3.10 -11.93
N VAL A 21 18.18 2.97 -13.20
CA VAL A 21 18.59 1.82 -14.03
C VAL A 21 20.11 1.78 -14.21
N GLN A 22 20.75 2.92 -14.43
CA GLN A 22 22.20 3.01 -14.58
C GLN A 22 22.94 2.66 -13.29
N SER A 23 22.43 3.12 -12.15
CA SER A 23 23.04 2.84 -10.84
C SER A 23 22.79 1.43 -10.30
N HIS A 24 21.82 0.71 -10.86
CA HIS A 24 21.43 -0.63 -10.42
C HIS A 24 21.50 -1.62 -11.61
N GLY A 25 22.68 -2.19 -11.87
CA GLY A 25 22.93 -3.05 -13.03
C GLY A 25 22.07 -4.31 -13.17
N GLY A 26 21.24 -4.64 -12.16
CA GLY A 26 20.27 -5.75 -12.17
C GLY A 26 18.83 -5.30 -12.33
N ALA A 27 18.58 -4.03 -12.67
CA ALA A 27 17.21 -3.50 -12.83
C ALA A 27 16.48 -4.18 -13.99
N LEU A 28 15.32 -4.76 -13.71
CA LEU A 28 14.40 -5.30 -14.72
C LEU A 28 13.50 -4.18 -15.24
N VAL A 29 13.67 -3.80 -16.49
CA VAL A 29 12.84 -2.81 -17.16
C VAL A 29 11.78 -3.53 -18.00
N VAL A 30 10.50 -3.23 -17.74
CA VAL A 30 9.38 -3.71 -18.55
C VAL A 30 8.95 -2.57 -19.46
N ASP A 31 9.40 -2.60 -20.70
CA ASP A 31 9.15 -1.56 -21.69
C ASP A 31 8.08 -2.00 -22.70
N ASP A 32 6.83 -1.93 -22.25
CA ASP A 32 5.61 -2.15 -23.05
C ASP A 32 4.78 -0.86 -23.20
N ARG A 33 5.44 0.29 -23.14
CA ARG A 33 4.84 1.63 -23.04
C ARG A 33 4.75 2.36 -24.39
N PRO A 34 3.83 3.31 -24.55
CA PRO A 34 3.90 4.35 -25.56
C PRO A 34 5.18 5.21 -25.40
N ALA A 35 5.66 5.81 -26.47
CA ALA A 35 6.94 6.53 -26.53
C ALA A 35 7.07 7.72 -25.54
N ASN A 36 5.97 8.25 -25.03
CA ASN A 36 5.94 9.39 -24.11
C ASN A 36 5.74 8.98 -22.61
N GLU A 37 5.85 7.70 -22.30
CA GLU A 37 5.67 7.20 -20.94
C GLU A 37 6.98 6.64 -20.38
N VAL A 38 7.08 6.56 -19.05
CA VAL A 38 8.24 5.99 -18.36
C VAL A 38 8.03 4.49 -18.14
N PRO A 39 9.01 3.63 -18.45
CA PRO A 39 8.88 2.19 -18.29
C PRO A 39 8.74 1.81 -16.83
N ARG A 40 8.03 0.71 -16.58
CA ARG A 40 7.99 0.11 -15.24
C ARG A 40 9.32 -0.58 -14.96
N THR A 41 9.89 -0.27 -13.82
CA THR A 41 11.21 -0.77 -13.44
C THR A 41 11.13 -1.49 -12.11
N MET A 42 11.80 -2.62 -12.00
CA MET A 42 11.94 -3.37 -10.75
C MET A 42 13.41 -3.57 -10.45
N VAL A 43 13.84 -3.13 -9.28
CA VAL A 43 15.18 -3.36 -8.73
C VAL A 43 15.06 -4.40 -7.63
N ALA A 44 15.47 -5.62 -7.90
CA ALA A 44 15.29 -6.74 -7.00
C ALA A 44 16.56 -7.08 -6.21
N GLY A 45 16.38 -7.53 -4.96
CA GLY A 45 17.45 -8.12 -4.16
C GLY A 45 18.45 -7.11 -3.62
N LEU A 46 18.01 -5.90 -3.30
CA LEU A 46 18.86 -4.92 -2.61
C LEU A 46 19.38 -5.49 -1.27
N ASP A 47 20.61 -5.16 -0.90
CA ASP A 47 21.15 -5.57 0.40
C ASP A 47 20.54 -4.74 1.53
N SER A 48 19.76 -5.38 2.39
CA SER A 48 19.12 -4.70 3.53
C SER A 48 20.09 -4.11 4.56
N ARG A 49 21.38 -4.45 4.46
CA ARG A 49 22.45 -3.92 5.33
C ARG A 49 23.12 -2.68 4.75
N ASP A 50 22.88 -2.37 3.49
CA ASP A 50 23.43 -1.17 2.86
C ASP A 50 22.66 0.07 3.30
N ALA A 51 23.20 0.76 4.29
CA ALA A 51 22.62 2.00 4.78
C ALA A 51 22.71 3.18 3.79
N ALA A 52 23.54 3.04 2.74
CA ALA A 52 23.72 4.07 1.71
C ALA A 52 22.81 3.84 0.49
N GLU A 53 22.04 2.74 0.45
CA GLU A 53 21.13 2.43 -0.65
C GLU A 53 20.12 3.57 -0.88
N SER A 54 20.20 4.17 -2.06
CA SER A 54 19.40 5.36 -2.39
C SER A 54 17.90 5.08 -2.44
N LEU A 55 17.51 3.87 -2.88
CA LEU A 55 16.09 3.46 -2.95
C LEU A 55 15.46 3.22 -1.58
N PHE A 56 16.25 3.13 -0.51
CA PHE A 56 15.75 3.14 0.87
C PHE A 56 15.59 4.55 1.43
N ARG A 57 16.30 5.53 0.88
CA ARG A 57 16.41 6.89 1.41
C ARG A 57 15.63 7.95 0.65
N HIS A 58 15.20 7.66 -0.59
CA HIS A 58 14.53 8.64 -1.43
C HIS A 58 13.27 8.06 -2.07
N GLU A 59 12.22 8.85 -2.10
CA GLU A 59 11.01 8.52 -2.87
C GLU A 59 11.27 8.77 -4.35
N CYS A 60 10.98 7.76 -5.19
CA CYS A 60 11.35 7.81 -6.60
C CYS A 60 10.49 8.76 -7.44
N PHE A 61 9.22 8.97 -7.08
CA PHE A 61 8.22 9.72 -7.87
C PHE A 61 8.16 9.26 -9.35
N VAL A 62 8.34 7.96 -9.57
CA VAL A 62 8.30 7.30 -10.87
C VAL A 62 7.96 5.81 -10.71
N SER A 63 7.67 5.11 -11.81
CA SER A 63 7.25 3.70 -11.80
C SER A 63 8.41 2.73 -11.47
N VAL A 64 9.04 2.90 -10.33
CA VAL A 64 10.10 2.02 -9.81
C VAL A 64 9.60 1.30 -8.56
N LEU A 65 9.85 -0.01 -8.51
CA LEU A 65 9.64 -0.85 -7.33
C LEU A 65 10.96 -1.51 -6.97
N SER A 66 11.38 -1.38 -5.72
CA SER A 66 12.53 -2.10 -5.18
C SER A 66 12.12 -3.21 -4.22
N THR A 67 12.95 -4.24 -4.10
CA THR A 67 12.77 -5.32 -3.14
C THR A 67 14.06 -5.65 -2.42
N THR A 68 13.94 -6.03 -1.16
CA THR A 68 15.04 -6.54 -0.35
C THR A 68 14.57 -7.74 0.48
N THR A 69 15.51 -8.48 1.02
CA THR A 69 15.24 -9.56 1.98
C THR A 69 15.87 -9.22 3.30
N VAL A 70 15.08 -9.33 4.37
CA VAL A 70 15.56 -9.18 5.73
C VAL A 70 15.79 -10.58 6.32
N PRO A 71 16.91 -10.86 7.01
CA PRO A 71 17.17 -12.17 7.59
C PRO A 71 16.23 -12.48 8.76
N GLY A 72 16.01 -13.77 9.04
CA GLY A 72 15.27 -14.25 10.20
C GLY A 72 14.95 -15.74 10.11
N ASP A 73 15.19 -16.44 11.20
CA ASP A 73 14.88 -17.87 11.36
C ASP A 73 13.42 -18.02 11.83
N GLY A 74 12.53 -18.13 10.86
CA GLY A 74 11.10 -18.25 11.11
C GLY A 74 10.35 -16.90 11.19
N PRO A 75 9.00 -16.97 11.27
CA PRO A 75 8.15 -15.79 11.08
C PRO A 75 8.31 -14.73 12.18
N GLY A 76 8.61 -15.12 13.40
CA GLY A 76 8.75 -14.19 14.52
C GLY A 76 10.01 -13.34 14.44
N GLU A 77 11.15 -13.97 14.14
CA GLU A 77 12.40 -13.23 13.98
C GLU A 77 12.38 -12.37 12.72
N TYR A 78 11.89 -12.95 11.61
CA TYR A 78 11.72 -12.19 10.38
C TYR A 78 10.88 -10.92 10.61
N LEU A 79 9.74 -11.05 11.31
CA LEU A 79 8.86 -9.91 11.57
C LEU A 79 9.55 -8.82 12.40
N ARG A 80 10.23 -9.18 13.48
CA ARG A 80 11.00 -8.22 14.30
C ARG A 80 12.08 -7.51 13.49
N ASN A 81 12.84 -8.26 12.69
CA ASN A 81 13.91 -7.70 11.87
C ASN A 81 13.33 -6.81 10.76
N ALA A 82 12.21 -7.18 10.16
CA ALA A 82 11.51 -6.36 9.16
C ALA A 82 10.99 -5.05 9.76
N VAL A 83 10.38 -5.09 10.95
CA VAL A 83 9.94 -3.88 11.66
C VAL A 83 11.12 -2.96 11.96
N ARG A 84 12.22 -3.51 12.46
CA ARG A 84 13.44 -2.71 12.71
C ARG A 84 13.99 -2.11 11.42
N PHE A 85 14.10 -2.90 10.35
CA PHE A 85 14.53 -2.42 9.04
C PHE A 85 13.63 -1.28 8.52
N CYS A 86 12.31 -1.43 8.57
CA CYS A 86 11.39 -0.40 8.15
C CYS A 86 11.51 0.88 8.97
N ASN A 87 11.71 0.75 10.28
CA ASN A 87 11.80 1.89 11.19
C ASN A 87 13.13 2.67 11.11
N GLU A 88 14.23 1.99 10.74
CA GLU A 88 15.59 2.54 10.84
C GLU A 88 16.22 2.83 9.47
N ASN A 89 15.85 2.06 8.44
CA ASN A 89 16.50 2.14 7.14
C ASN A 89 15.65 2.81 6.06
N LEU A 90 14.32 2.74 6.15
CA LEU A 90 13.45 3.32 5.13
C LEU A 90 13.07 4.75 5.46
N TRP A 91 13.19 5.63 4.48
CA TRP A 91 12.68 6.98 4.56
C TRP A 91 11.16 6.98 4.37
N GLY A 92 10.47 7.79 5.19
CA GLY A 92 9.02 7.91 5.11
C GLY A 92 8.28 6.98 6.07
N THR A 93 7.12 7.44 6.56
CA THR A 93 6.36 6.80 7.65
C THR A 93 4.85 6.86 7.42
N LEU A 94 4.39 6.99 6.15
CA LEU A 94 2.97 7.17 5.86
C LEU A 94 2.20 5.87 5.96
N GLY A 95 2.58 4.85 5.19
CA GLY A 95 1.81 3.63 5.10
C GLY A 95 2.66 2.38 4.95
N ALA A 96 2.31 1.33 5.68
CA ALA A 96 2.90 0.00 5.56
C ALA A 96 1.82 -1.06 5.32
N VAL A 97 2.19 -2.16 4.67
CA VAL A 97 1.31 -3.31 4.45
C VAL A 97 2.01 -4.58 4.88
N ILE A 98 1.35 -5.37 5.72
CA ILE A 98 1.82 -6.70 6.12
C ILE A 98 0.90 -7.74 5.47
N LEU A 99 1.47 -8.56 4.59
CA LEU A 99 0.78 -9.71 4.01
C LEU A 99 1.14 -10.95 4.82
N VAL A 100 0.18 -11.48 5.56
CA VAL A 100 0.41 -12.56 6.51
C VAL A 100 -0.74 -13.55 6.53
N HIS A 101 -0.41 -14.84 6.52
CA HIS A 101 -1.42 -15.89 6.62
C HIS A 101 -2.04 -15.95 8.03
N PRO A 102 -3.37 -16.16 8.18
CA PRO A 102 -4.02 -16.22 9.50
C PRO A 102 -3.44 -17.25 10.48
N LYS A 103 -2.90 -18.37 9.97
CA LYS A 103 -2.20 -19.34 10.81
C LYS A 103 -0.94 -18.75 11.42
N THR A 104 -0.19 -17.98 10.67
CA THR A 104 1.03 -17.30 11.14
C THR A 104 0.71 -16.25 12.19
N ILE A 105 -0.37 -15.47 12.02
CA ILE A 105 -0.84 -14.54 13.05
C ILE A 105 -1.14 -15.30 14.36
N LYS A 106 -1.86 -16.42 14.26
CA LYS A 106 -2.19 -17.24 15.42
C LYS A 106 -0.94 -17.86 16.10
N GLU A 107 0.04 -18.27 15.30
CA GLU A 107 1.32 -18.81 15.78
C GLU A 107 2.13 -17.76 16.54
N LEU A 108 2.18 -16.54 16.01
CA LEU A 108 2.90 -15.41 16.61
C LEU A 108 2.22 -14.88 17.88
N GLY A 109 0.88 -14.94 17.92
CA GLY A 109 0.12 -14.45 19.08
C GLY A 109 0.44 -12.99 19.43
N ALA A 110 0.77 -12.73 20.70
CA ALA A 110 1.09 -11.39 21.18
C ALA A 110 2.28 -10.74 20.45
N ALA A 111 3.26 -11.51 20.01
CA ALA A 111 4.41 -10.98 19.30
C ALA A 111 4.03 -10.33 17.95
N PHE A 112 2.90 -10.71 17.34
CA PHE A 112 2.39 -10.04 16.17
C PHE A 112 1.84 -8.64 16.50
N GLU A 113 1.09 -8.52 17.56
CA GLU A 113 0.52 -7.22 18.02
C GLU A 113 1.65 -6.28 18.50
N ASP A 114 2.65 -6.81 19.21
CA ASP A 114 3.83 -6.05 19.62
C ASP A 114 4.58 -5.49 18.41
N ALA A 115 4.78 -6.29 17.36
CA ALA A 115 5.42 -5.87 16.14
C ALA A 115 4.64 -4.76 15.40
N ILE A 116 3.30 -4.85 15.39
CA ILE A 116 2.44 -3.78 14.85
C ILE A 116 2.56 -2.52 15.70
N ALA A 117 2.60 -2.66 17.02
CA ALA A 117 2.77 -1.52 17.93
C ALA A 117 4.12 -0.80 17.71
N GLU A 118 5.20 -1.57 17.51
CA GLU A 118 6.54 -1.04 17.26
C GLU A 118 6.74 -0.41 15.88
N LEU A 119 5.99 -0.86 14.86
CA LEU A 119 6.12 -0.37 13.49
C LEU A 119 5.69 1.10 13.37
N ARG A 120 6.62 2.01 13.07
CA ARG A 120 6.42 3.46 13.05
C ARG A 120 5.88 3.98 11.71
N TYR A 121 4.64 3.60 11.39
CA TYR A 121 3.91 4.06 10.20
C TYR A 121 2.52 4.54 10.60
N GLY A 122 2.05 5.62 9.99
CA GLY A 122 0.76 6.24 10.35
C GLY A 122 -0.45 5.40 9.96
N THR A 123 -0.33 4.56 8.93
CA THR A 123 -1.38 3.59 8.59
C THR A 123 -0.76 2.23 8.29
N VAL A 124 -1.19 1.21 9.01
CA VAL A 124 -0.72 -0.17 8.82
C VAL A 124 -1.88 -1.03 8.32
N GLY A 125 -1.75 -1.57 7.12
CA GLY A 125 -2.72 -2.49 6.52
C GLY A 125 -2.30 -3.94 6.70
N ILE A 126 -3.11 -4.75 7.39
CA ILE A 126 -2.91 -6.19 7.53
C ILE A 126 -3.77 -6.88 6.46
N ASN A 127 -3.14 -7.49 5.46
CA ASN A 127 -3.81 -8.12 4.32
C ASN A 127 -4.74 -7.18 3.53
N VAL A 128 -4.51 -5.89 3.64
CA VAL A 128 -5.25 -4.86 2.91
C VAL A 128 -4.32 -3.72 2.55
N TRP A 129 -4.58 -3.07 1.43
CA TRP A 129 -3.81 -1.89 1.05
C TRP A 129 -4.01 -0.74 2.06
N SER A 130 -2.93 -0.21 2.62
CA SER A 130 -2.97 0.86 3.63
C SER A 130 -3.68 2.12 3.15
N GLY A 131 -3.63 2.44 1.85
CA GLY A 131 -4.33 3.59 1.27
C GLY A 131 -5.86 3.58 1.44
N ILE A 132 -6.47 2.45 1.79
CA ILE A 132 -7.89 2.39 2.18
C ILE A 132 -8.15 3.21 3.45
N GLY A 133 -7.16 3.36 4.33
CA GLY A 133 -7.28 4.20 5.53
C GLY A 133 -7.65 5.65 5.21
N PHE A 134 -7.19 6.20 4.09
CA PHE A 134 -7.58 7.53 3.63
C PHE A 134 -9.08 7.63 3.29
N LEU A 135 -9.69 6.55 2.80
CA LEU A 135 -11.11 6.55 2.42
C LEU A 135 -12.05 6.32 3.61
N LEU A 136 -11.51 5.82 4.72
CA LEU A 136 -12.26 5.59 5.95
C LEU A 136 -12.19 6.85 6.82
N ALA A 137 -13.06 7.81 6.56
CA ALA A 137 -13.04 9.12 7.21
C ALA A 137 -13.07 9.08 8.75
N GLN A 138 -13.44 7.95 9.37
CA GLN A 138 -13.42 7.77 10.82
C GLN A 138 -12.01 7.48 11.38
N LEU A 139 -11.05 7.15 10.51
CA LEU A 139 -9.68 6.85 10.90
C LEU A 139 -8.78 8.08 10.73
N PRO A 140 -7.94 8.41 11.71
CA PRO A 140 -6.85 9.36 11.50
C PRO A 140 -5.95 8.87 10.35
N TRP A 141 -5.65 9.78 9.42
CA TRP A 141 -4.73 9.54 8.31
C TRP A 141 -3.61 10.57 8.33
N GLY A 142 -2.38 10.11 8.33
CA GLY A 142 -1.18 10.95 8.33
C GLY A 142 0.07 10.10 8.49
N ALA A 143 1.24 10.74 8.52
CA ALA A 143 2.50 10.09 8.85
C ALA A 143 2.55 9.73 10.34
N TYR A 144 3.41 8.78 10.70
CA TYR A 144 3.69 8.50 12.11
C TYR A 144 4.27 9.77 12.78
N PRO A 145 3.87 10.10 14.02
CA PRO A 145 4.33 11.32 14.70
C PRO A 145 5.85 11.38 14.91
N GLY A 146 6.39 12.58 14.96
CA GLY A 146 7.79 12.86 15.27
C GLY A 146 8.51 13.68 14.20
N HIS A 147 7.89 13.93 13.05
CA HIS A 147 8.47 14.79 12.01
C HIS A 147 8.41 16.27 12.41
N THR A 148 9.36 17.04 11.89
CA THR A 148 9.51 18.48 12.17
C THR A 148 9.46 19.27 10.86
N LEU A 149 9.38 20.59 10.94
CA LEU A 149 9.44 21.45 9.75
C LEU A 149 10.76 21.35 8.98
N ASP A 150 11.85 20.98 9.67
CA ASP A 150 13.15 20.80 9.05
C ASP A 150 13.34 19.40 8.44
N ASP A 151 12.53 18.43 8.89
CA ASP A 151 12.49 17.05 8.35
C ASP A 151 11.04 16.56 8.27
N VAL A 152 10.33 17.02 7.27
CA VAL A 152 8.89 16.75 7.10
C VAL A 152 8.60 15.31 6.72
N GLN A 153 9.49 14.65 5.99
CA GLN A 153 9.33 13.30 5.45
C GLN A 153 7.92 13.07 4.83
N SER A 154 7.14 12.13 5.39
CA SER A 154 5.79 11.82 4.90
C SER A 154 4.69 12.80 5.37
N GLY A 155 5.06 13.88 6.02
CA GLY A 155 4.14 14.92 6.45
C GLY A 155 4.02 15.05 7.97
N MET A 156 3.30 16.08 8.38
CA MET A 156 3.01 16.40 9.77
C MET A 156 1.51 16.53 9.98
N GLY A 157 1.05 16.10 11.16
CA GLY A 157 -0.37 16.18 11.52
C GLY A 157 -1.23 15.07 10.89
N TRP A 158 -2.54 15.21 11.09
CA TRP A 158 -3.52 14.20 10.76
C TRP A 158 -4.73 14.82 10.08
N VAL A 159 -5.27 14.11 9.10
CA VAL A 159 -6.59 14.36 8.52
C VAL A 159 -7.58 13.28 8.94
N HIS A 160 -8.89 13.52 8.78
CA HIS A 160 -9.96 12.57 9.11
C HIS A 160 -10.07 12.22 10.61
N ASN A 161 -9.48 12.99 11.51
CA ASN A 161 -9.61 12.76 12.95
C ASN A 161 -11.02 13.18 13.47
N THR A 162 -12.07 12.60 12.91
CA THR A 162 -13.47 12.97 13.19
C THR A 162 -13.91 12.66 14.61
N LYS A 163 -13.19 11.80 15.32
CA LYS A 163 -13.43 11.47 16.74
C LYS A 163 -12.57 12.28 17.69
N LEU A 164 -11.78 13.20 17.17
CA LEU A 164 -10.95 14.15 17.91
C LEU A 164 -10.01 13.47 18.94
N PHE A 165 -9.29 12.46 18.50
CA PHE A 165 -8.21 11.89 19.32
C PHE A 165 -7.09 12.89 19.46
N ASP A 166 -6.64 13.16 20.69
CA ASP A 166 -5.63 14.19 20.99
C ASP A 166 -4.24 13.85 20.44
N ARG A 167 -3.86 12.60 20.45
CA ARG A 167 -2.53 12.14 20.05
C ARG A 167 -2.59 10.81 19.29
N PRO A 168 -3.20 10.76 18.12
CA PRO A 168 -3.19 9.54 17.34
C PRO A 168 -1.75 9.23 16.89
N GLN A 169 -1.36 7.98 16.96
CA GLN A 169 -0.05 7.53 16.48
C GLN A 169 -0.15 6.80 15.15
N LYS A 170 -1.14 5.95 15.03
CA LYS A 170 -1.39 5.17 13.80
C LYS A 170 -2.82 4.66 13.75
N SER A 171 -3.23 4.30 12.54
CA SER A 171 -4.43 3.50 12.26
C SER A 171 -4.03 2.11 11.77
N VAL A 172 -4.65 1.06 12.28
CA VAL A 172 -4.42 -0.31 11.85
C VAL A 172 -5.68 -0.86 11.21
N LEU A 173 -5.54 -1.38 9.99
CA LEU A 173 -6.64 -1.94 9.22
C LEU A 173 -6.42 -3.43 9.01
N TYR A 174 -7.42 -4.24 9.31
CA TYR A 174 -7.42 -5.67 9.02
C TYR A 174 -8.30 -5.97 7.82
N GLY A 175 -7.74 -6.62 6.83
CA GLY A 175 -8.46 -7.14 5.66
C GLY A 175 -8.40 -8.66 5.59
N PRO A 176 -9.26 -9.28 4.77
CA PRO A 176 -9.27 -10.72 4.58
C PRO A 176 -8.03 -11.16 3.78
N PHE A 177 -7.33 -12.17 4.27
CA PHE A 177 -6.21 -12.78 3.56
C PHE A 177 -6.65 -13.44 2.23
N TYR A 178 -7.82 -14.04 2.22
CA TYR A 178 -8.36 -14.68 1.02
C TYR A 178 -9.18 -13.68 0.20
N ALA A 179 -8.95 -13.66 -1.11
CA ALA A 179 -9.77 -12.88 -2.03
C ALA A 179 -11.21 -13.43 -2.13
N TYR A 180 -12.15 -12.57 -2.51
CA TYR A 180 -13.51 -12.99 -2.86
C TYR A 180 -13.49 -13.99 -4.05
N PRO A 181 -14.35 -15.04 -4.09
CA PRO A 181 -15.39 -15.39 -3.09
C PRO A 181 -14.86 -16.23 -1.90
N ARG A 182 -13.61 -16.62 -1.92
CA ARG A 182 -12.99 -17.49 -0.92
C ARG A 182 -12.99 -16.87 0.48
N SER A 183 -12.92 -15.55 0.56
CA SER A 183 -13.03 -14.81 1.81
C SER A 183 -14.34 -15.10 2.55
N MET A 184 -15.47 -15.17 1.83
CA MET A 184 -16.78 -15.44 2.43
C MET A 184 -16.84 -16.82 3.11
N THR A 185 -16.28 -17.86 2.47
CA THR A 185 -16.22 -19.21 3.05
C THR A 185 -15.28 -19.32 4.25
N LYS A 186 -14.46 -18.29 4.50
CA LYS A 186 -13.52 -18.18 5.62
C LYS A 186 -13.94 -17.12 6.65
N GLY A 187 -15.19 -16.69 6.62
CA GLY A 187 -15.77 -15.77 7.61
C GLY A 187 -15.48 -14.29 7.36
N ALA A 188 -14.90 -13.93 6.23
CA ALA A 188 -14.66 -12.53 5.88
C ALA A 188 -15.72 -12.02 4.89
N MET A 189 -16.61 -11.18 5.37
CA MET A 189 -17.75 -10.61 4.60
C MET A 189 -17.31 -9.46 3.68
N THR A 190 -16.22 -9.63 2.93
CA THR A 190 -15.84 -8.64 1.92
C THR A 190 -16.38 -9.02 0.55
N MET A 191 -17.02 -8.07 -0.10
CA MET A 191 -17.56 -8.21 -1.46
C MET A 191 -16.81 -7.37 -2.48
N LEU A 192 -15.80 -6.61 -2.05
CA LEU A 192 -14.99 -5.74 -2.91
C LEU A 192 -13.58 -6.31 -3.05
N PRO A 193 -13.34 -7.23 -4.01
CA PRO A 193 -12.01 -7.81 -4.21
C PRO A 193 -10.99 -6.79 -4.72
N LYS A 194 -11.47 -5.74 -5.41
CA LYS A 194 -10.63 -4.64 -5.92
C LYS A 194 -11.33 -3.31 -5.69
N PRO A 195 -10.63 -2.28 -5.23
CA PRO A 195 -11.20 -0.94 -5.15
C PRO A 195 -11.67 -0.45 -6.54
N PRO A 196 -12.75 0.34 -6.63
CA PRO A 196 -13.25 0.87 -7.91
C PRO A 196 -12.20 1.65 -8.72
N TRP A 197 -11.29 2.32 -8.05
CA TRP A 197 -10.20 3.12 -8.65
C TRP A 197 -8.94 2.30 -8.97
N PHE A 198 -8.90 1.01 -8.66
CA PHE A 198 -7.71 0.21 -8.89
C PHE A 198 -7.38 0.13 -10.39
N VAL A 199 -6.10 0.24 -10.74
CA VAL A 199 -5.64 0.36 -12.14
C VAL A 199 -6.07 -0.78 -13.07
N LEU A 200 -6.36 -1.97 -12.52
CA LEU A 200 -6.86 -3.11 -13.29
C LEU A 200 -8.39 -3.13 -13.42
N ASN A 201 -9.10 -2.20 -12.79
CA ASN A 201 -10.55 -2.17 -12.84
C ASN A 201 -11.04 -1.50 -14.13
N LYS A 202 -11.43 -2.31 -15.10
CA LYS A 202 -11.97 -1.84 -16.39
C LYS A 202 -13.36 -1.18 -16.28
N GLN A 203 -14.06 -1.39 -15.16
CA GLN A 203 -15.41 -0.87 -14.92
C GLN A 203 -15.44 0.27 -13.88
N GLY A 204 -14.28 0.80 -13.51
CA GLY A 204 -14.14 1.81 -12.46
C GLY A 204 -15.06 3.01 -12.65
N GLY A 205 -15.15 3.56 -13.85
CA GLY A 205 -16.04 4.69 -14.15
C GLY A 205 -17.53 4.39 -13.96
N ASN A 206 -17.99 3.19 -14.37
CA ASN A 206 -19.38 2.78 -14.18
C ASN A 206 -19.72 2.55 -12.71
N VAL A 207 -18.79 1.97 -11.95
CA VAL A 207 -18.94 1.76 -10.51
C VAL A 207 -19.02 3.09 -9.78
N GLN A 208 -18.11 4.02 -10.08
CA GLN A 208 -18.09 5.35 -9.47
C GLN A 208 -19.37 6.13 -9.77
N ARG A 209 -19.85 6.12 -11.02
CA ARG A 209 -21.11 6.78 -11.39
C ARG A 209 -22.28 6.24 -10.57
N ARG A 210 -22.41 4.92 -10.41
CA ARG A 210 -23.47 4.31 -9.61
C ARG A 210 -23.37 4.68 -8.12
N PHE A 211 -22.17 4.78 -7.58
CA PHE A 211 -21.98 5.26 -6.21
C PHE A 211 -22.38 6.74 -6.08
N THR A 212 -22.04 7.58 -7.06
CA THR A 212 -22.48 8.98 -7.09
C THR A 212 -23.99 9.08 -7.14
N ASP A 213 -24.65 8.30 -8.01
CA ASP A 213 -26.10 8.26 -8.13
C ASP A 213 -26.76 7.76 -6.83
N PHE A 214 -26.14 6.79 -6.15
CA PHE A 214 -26.61 6.32 -4.84
C PHE A 214 -26.47 7.40 -3.76
N GLU A 215 -25.34 8.11 -3.72
CA GLU A 215 -25.13 9.19 -2.75
C GLU A 215 -26.13 10.34 -2.94
N PHE A 216 -26.54 10.57 -4.19
CA PHE A 216 -27.50 11.62 -4.53
C PHE A 216 -28.93 11.29 -4.02
N ASP A 217 -29.44 10.10 -4.27
CA ASP A 217 -30.84 9.76 -3.96
C ASP A 217 -31.02 8.60 -2.96
N ARG A 218 -29.93 8.02 -2.46
CA ARG A 218 -29.91 6.91 -1.48
C ARG A 218 -30.74 5.69 -1.90
N ASN A 219 -30.98 5.50 -3.19
CA ASN A 219 -31.72 4.35 -3.70
C ASN A 219 -30.83 3.10 -3.71
N PRO A 220 -31.12 2.06 -2.90
CA PRO A 220 -30.32 0.84 -2.82
C PRO A 220 -30.18 0.09 -4.14
N ALA A 221 -31.10 0.24 -5.09
CA ALA A 221 -31.03 -0.37 -6.40
C ALA A 221 -29.85 0.19 -7.25
N ARG A 222 -29.30 1.34 -6.88
CA ARG A 222 -28.14 1.96 -7.52
C ARG A 222 -26.81 1.47 -6.97
N ILE A 223 -26.81 0.87 -5.78
CA ILE A 223 -25.60 0.23 -5.24
C ILE A 223 -25.18 -0.86 -6.25
N PRO A 224 -23.91 -0.84 -6.69
CA PRO A 224 -23.41 -1.89 -7.55
C PRO A 224 -23.61 -3.23 -6.87
N GLY A 225 -24.45 -4.09 -7.45
CA GLY A 225 -24.76 -5.40 -6.88
C GLY A 225 -23.51 -6.23 -6.65
N PRO A 226 -23.41 -6.95 -5.51
CA PRO A 226 -22.17 -7.61 -5.10
C PRO A 226 -21.71 -8.73 -6.04
N LEU A 227 -22.63 -9.41 -6.70
CA LEU A 227 -22.32 -10.58 -7.54
C LEU A 227 -22.05 -10.26 -9.03
N PRO A 228 -22.87 -9.48 -9.74
CA PRO A 228 -22.61 -9.24 -11.16
C PRO A 228 -21.45 -8.29 -11.42
N LEU A 229 -21.15 -7.37 -10.47
CA LEU A 229 -20.08 -6.41 -10.63
C LEU A 229 -18.72 -6.99 -10.20
N SER A 230 -18.67 -7.78 -9.13
CA SER A 230 -17.44 -8.45 -8.72
C SER A 230 -16.95 -9.47 -9.75
N ALA A 231 -17.86 -10.19 -10.40
CA ALA A 231 -17.52 -11.08 -11.49
C ALA A 231 -17.01 -10.33 -12.75
N ARG A 232 -17.52 -9.12 -13.01
CA ARG A 232 -17.08 -8.26 -14.12
C ARG A 232 -15.86 -7.40 -13.79
N LEU A 233 -15.57 -7.14 -12.51
CA LEU A 233 -14.40 -6.39 -12.05
C LEU A 233 -13.13 -7.26 -12.01
N GLY A 234 -13.27 -8.55 -12.16
CA GLY A 234 -12.17 -9.52 -12.14
C GLY A 234 -11.71 -10.00 -13.52
N ALA A 235 -12.38 -9.62 -14.60
CA ALA A 235 -12.06 -9.99 -15.99
C ALA A 235 -11.27 -8.90 -16.71
#